data_aaf9964eea39fbe309481c3b5f1c30c5
#
_entry.id   aaf9964eea39fbe309481c3b5f1c30c5
#
_cell.length_a   1.000
_cell.length_b   1.000
_cell.length_c   1.000
_cell.angle_alpha   90.00
_cell.angle_beta   90.00
_cell.angle_gamma   90.00
#
_symmetry.space_group_name_H-M   'P 1'
#
loop_
_entity.id
_entity.type
_entity.pdbx_description
1 polymer ?
#
loop_
_entity_poly.entity_id
_entity_poly.type
_entity_poly.pdbx_seq_one_letter_code
_entity_poly.pdbx_strand_id
1 'polypeptide(L)'
;VSLPLNGPARTFSGYERFRIRAGKNDIRNPFIIDELFRRLSSDMGNGASLGVINSLYVNGSLKGYYNMVERLREPFFRSLHSANDGAQWDVLQYEGNDNIAEGDKTVWDDMISRLNAAITTQNWEKVLEVADVENMANYYLLNIYGATWDWPHNNWVAAKERSSEGRYRLYVWDAEGAMNNAGNRPVSQEMIRNYIVGTSTGQNGQTGTRGELRDLWRGLNRWEEFRLLFADQIQKHLFNGGILDDRDQSNSHIRKRFDGLKGEFESLLRLIENQAVDTGKVLRWINPSIGRRRYLFGPVRQDFRDNNLWPEI
;
A
#
# COMPACT_ATOMS: atom_id res chain seq x y z
N VAL A 1 -13.16 -20.57 8.99
CA VAL A 1 -13.21 -19.57 10.08
C VAL A 1 -13.67 -18.29 9.45
N SER A 2 -14.91 -17.87 9.70
CA SER A 2 -15.38 -16.54 9.33
C SER A 2 -14.79 -15.54 10.31
N LEU A 3 -13.96 -14.65 9.83
CA LEU A 3 -13.43 -13.55 10.63
C LEU A 3 -14.33 -12.33 10.44
N PRO A 4 -14.90 -11.74 11.48
CA PRO A 4 -15.63 -10.50 11.39
C PRO A 4 -14.63 -9.37 11.14
N LEU A 5 -14.27 -9.16 9.89
CA LEU A 5 -13.56 -7.98 9.48
C LEU A 5 -14.58 -6.85 9.34
N ASN A 6 -14.45 -5.80 10.13
CA ASN A 6 -15.24 -4.58 10.00
C ASN A 6 -14.83 -3.84 8.70
N GLY A 7 -15.26 -4.33 7.59
CA GLY A 7 -15.09 -3.82 6.23
C GLY A 7 -16.19 -4.39 5.35
N PRO A 8 -16.29 -4.06 4.07
CA PRO A 8 -17.21 -4.74 3.17
C PRO A 8 -16.92 -6.24 3.29
N ALA A 9 -17.91 -6.97 3.83
CA ALA A 9 -17.75 -8.33 4.31
C ALA A 9 -17.29 -9.25 3.18
N ARG A 10 -16.00 -9.52 3.09
CA ARG A 10 -15.54 -10.70 2.39
C ARG A 10 -15.81 -11.89 3.31
N THR A 11 -16.85 -12.64 2.99
CA THR A 11 -17.09 -13.92 3.63
C THR A 11 -16.09 -14.91 3.06
N PHE A 12 -15.02 -15.18 3.80
CA PHE A 12 -14.08 -16.23 3.40
C PHE A 12 -14.63 -17.57 3.81
N SER A 13 -14.85 -18.44 2.86
CA SER A 13 -15.17 -19.84 3.11
C SER A 13 -13.96 -20.68 3.54
N GLY A 14 -12.77 -20.10 3.53
CA GLY A 14 -11.52 -20.71 3.99
C GLY A 14 -10.29 -19.99 3.43
N TYR A 15 -9.19 -20.01 4.17
CA TYR A 15 -7.88 -19.60 3.66
C TYR A 15 -7.20 -20.82 3.06
N GLU A 16 -6.85 -20.80 1.79
CA GLU A 16 -6.00 -21.84 1.21
C GLU A 16 -4.55 -21.70 1.66
N ARG A 17 -4.09 -20.45 1.75
CA ARG A 17 -2.73 -20.11 2.20
C ARG A 17 -2.74 -18.86 3.06
N PHE A 18 -2.15 -18.96 4.23
CA PHE A 18 -1.94 -17.82 5.13
C PHE A 18 -0.50 -17.76 5.62
N ARG A 19 -0.12 -16.62 6.14
CA ARG A 19 1.16 -16.36 6.79
C ARG A 19 0.89 -15.87 8.20
N ILE A 20 1.64 -16.36 9.16
CA ILE A 20 1.65 -15.86 10.55
C ILE A 20 2.85 -14.93 10.65
N ARG A 21 2.60 -13.62 10.70
CA ARG A 21 3.64 -12.58 10.75
C ARG A 21 3.94 -12.24 12.21
N ALA A 22 5.22 -12.31 12.57
CA ALA A 22 5.70 -11.88 13.88
C ALA A 22 5.83 -10.35 14.02
N GLY A 23 5.76 -9.60 12.91
CA GLY A 23 5.86 -8.14 12.91
C GLY A 23 7.17 -7.63 13.50
N LYS A 24 8.31 -8.10 13.00
CA LYS A 24 9.63 -7.81 13.57
C LYS A 24 9.90 -6.33 13.79
N ASN A 25 9.55 -5.47 12.85
CA ASN A 25 9.72 -4.03 12.95
C ASN A 25 8.52 -3.35 13.58
N ASP A 26 7.34 -3.92 13.40
CA ASP A 26 6.06 -3.43 13.91
C ASP A 26 5.92 -3.67 15.42
N ILE A 27 6.62 -4.68 15.97
CA ILE A 27 6.58 -5.05 17.40
C ILE A 27 7.03 -3.91 18.33
N ARG A 28 7.77 -2.94 17.80
CA ARG A 28 8.27 -1.83 18.59
C ARG A 28 7.24 -0.77 18.89
N ASN A 29 6.15 -0.64 18.06
CA ASN A 29 5.03 0.26 18.36
C ASN A 29 4.41 0.95 17.16
N PRO A 30 3.12 0.94 17.03
CA PRO A 30 2.19 -0.08 17.53
C PRO A 30 2.14 -1.24 16.54
N PHE A 31 2.10 -2.45 16.98
CA PHE A 31 2.08 -3.71 16.19
C PHE A 31 0.93 -3.83 15.15
N ILE A 32 0.43 -2.75 14.64
CA ILE A 32 -0.77 -2.69 13.80
C ILE A 32 -0.57 -1.91 12.50
N ILE A 33 0.62 -1.37 12.24
CA ILE A 33 0.84 -0.47 11.09
C ILE A 33 0.65 -1.20 9.76
N ASP A 34 1.23 -2.39 9.61
CA ASP A 34 1.09 -3.16 8.38
C ASP A 34 -0.38 -3.54 8.11
N GLU A 35 -1.11 -3.96 9.14
CA GLU A 35 -2.54 -4.25 9.01
C GLU A 35 -3.36 -2.99 8.73
N LEU A 36 -3.05 -1.88 9.37
CA LEU A 36 -3.71 -0.59 9.11
C LEU A 36 -3.59 -0.21 7.64
N PHE A 37 -2.38 -0.33 7.06
CA PHE A 37 -2.16 -0.01 5.64
C PHE A 37 -2.93 -0.92 4.70
N ARG A 38 -3.00 -2.20 4.99
CA ARG A 38 -3.81 -3.14 4.20
C ARG A 38 -5.31 -2.80 4.28
N ARG A 39 -5.82 -2.47 5.47
CA ARG A 39 -7.23 -2.06 5.63
C ARG A 39 -7.51 -0.73 4.92
N LEU A 40 -6.62 0.25 5.02
CA LEU A 40 -6.76 1.52 4.28
C LEU A 40 -6.72 1.30 2.76
N SER A 41 -5.84 0.44 2.26
CA SER A 41 -5.81 0.05 0.85
C SER A 41 -7.15 -0.54 0.40
N SER A 42 -7.73 -1.43 1.20
CA SER A 42 -9.06 -2.01 0.93
C SER A 42 -10.15 -0.95 0.94
N ASP A 43 -10.12 -0.03 1.90
CA ASP A 43 -11.10 1.06 2.01
C ASP A 43 -11.01 2.07 0.86
N MET A 44 -9.82 2.25 0.28
CA MET A 44 -9.60 3.06 -0.92
C MET A 44 -10.10 2.39 -2.21
N GLY A 45 -10.61 1.16 -2.12
CA GLY A 45 -11.11 0.39 -3.27
C GLY A 45 -10.07 -0.54 -3.90
N ASN A 46 -8.84 -0.55 -3.39
CA ASN A 46 -7.83 -1.52 -3.80
C ASN A 46 -8.04 -2.83 -3.03
N GLY A 47 -7.81 -3.96 -3.67
CA GLY A 47 -7.77 -5.22 -2.94
C GLY A 47 -6.62 -5.24 -1.94
N ALA A 48 -6.79 -5.94 -0.82
CA ALA A 48 -5.73 -6.12 0.15
C ALA A 48 -5.82 -7.49 0.83
N SER A 49 -4.68 -8.04 1.17
CA SER A 49 -4.60 -9.22 2.03
C SER A 49 -4.86 -8.78 3.46
N LEU A 50 -6.07 -9.04 3.94
CA LEU A 50 -6.50 -8.66 5.28
C LEU A 50 -6.09 -9.73 6.28
N GLY A 51 -5.88 -9.32 7.53
CA GLY A 51 -5.47 -10.21 8.60
C GLY A 51 -6.18 -9.94 9.90
N VAL A 52 -5.88 -10.80 10.86
CA VAL A 52 -6.30 -10.66 12.25
C VAL A 52 -5.12 -10.81 13.17
N ILE A 53 -5.11 -10.00 14.23
CA ILE A 53 -4.08 -10.08 15.26
C ILE A 53 -4.53 -11.13 16.27
N ASN A 54 -3.66 -12.10 16.53
CA ASN A 54 -3.95 -13.25 17.40
C ASN A 54 -2.82 -13.51 18.38
N SER A 55 -3.14 -14.14 19.49
CA SER A 55 -2.16 -14.74 20.38
C SER A 55 -1.80 -16.14 19.88
N LEU A 56 -0.52 -16.42 19.74
CA LEU A 56 -0.02 -17.72 19.33
C LEU A 56 0.36 -18.55 20.54
N TYR A 57 -0.23 -19.74 20.63
CA TYR A 57 0.14 -20.75 21.61
C TYR A 57 0.78 -21.97 20.90
N VAL A 58 1.86 -22.47 21.43
CA VAL A 58 2.50 -23.71 20.97
C VAL A 58 2.62 -24.64 22.18
N ASN A 59 2.00 -25.79 22.11
CA ASN A 59 1.93 -26.75 23.20
C ASN A 59 1.48 -26.11 24.54
N GLY A 60 0.47 -25.26 24.49
CA GLY A 60 -0.07 -24.54 25.65
C GLY A 60 0.76 -23.35 26.12
N SER A 61 1.93 -23.09 25.56
CA SER A 61 2.80 -21.97 25.91
C SER A 61 2.53 -20.78 24.99
N LEU A 62 2.24 -19.61 25.56
CA LEU A 62 2.09 -18.36 24.80
C LEU A 62 3.43 -17.96 24.16
N LYS A 63 3.43 -17.67 22.87
CA LYS A 63 4.59 -17.24 22.08
C LYS A 63 4.56 -15.76 21.73
N GLY A 64 3.47 -15.06 22.03
CA GLY A 64 3.27 -13.65 21.71
C GLY A 64 2.11 -13.41 20.75
N TYR A 65 2.05 -12.20 20.20
CA TYR A 65 1.06 -11.90 19.18
C TYR A 65 1.64 -12.06 17.79
N TYR A 66 0.74 -12.39 16.88
CA TYR A 66 1.04 -12.56 15.48
C TYR A 66 -0.10 -12.01 14.65
N ASN A 67 0.21 -11.45 13.49
CA ASN A 67 -0.80 -11.13 12.50
C ASN A 67 -0.94 -12.32 11.54
N MET A 68 -2.06 -13.02 11.60
CA MET A 68 -2.41 -14.05 10.64
C MET A 68 -3.03 -13.37 9.42
N VAL A 69 -2.39 -13.47 8.27
CA VAL A 69 -2.76 -12.74 7.04
C VAL A 69 -2.75 -13.67 5.84
N GLU A 70 -3.65 -13.43 4.89
CA GLU A 70 -3.66 -14.15 3.62
C GLU A 70 -2.34 -13.97 2.88
N ARG A 71 -1.88 -15.01 2.23
CA ARG A 71 -0.67 -14.94 1.41
C ARG A 71 -1.02 -14.48 0.00
N LEU A 72 -0.39 -13.42 -0.49
CA LEU A 72 -0.55 -12.89 -1.84
C LEU A 72 -0.02 -13.89 -2.89
N ARG A 73 -0.87 -14.83 -3.29
CA ARG A 73 -0.62 -15.90 -4.26
C ARG A 73 -1.91 -16.16 -5.04
N GLU A 74 -1.85 -16.97 -6.08
CA GLU A 74 -3.03 -17.26 -6.93
C GLU A 74 -4.33 -17.52 -6.18
N PRO A 75 -4.39 -18.35 -5.12
CA PRO A 75 -5.65 -18.58 -4.41
C PRO A 75 -6.27 -17.30 -3.82
N PHE A 76 -5.42 -16.41 -3.29
CA PHE A 76 -5.86 -15.11 -2.80
C PHE A 76 -6.46 -14.27 -3.94
N PHE A 77 -5.75 -14.17 -5.06
CA PHE A 77 -6.19 -13.34 -6.19
C PHE A 77 -7.46 -13.90 -6.84
N ARG A 78 -7.57 -15.23 -7.00
CA ARG A 78 -8.80 -15.87 -7.46
C ARG A 78 -10.00 -15.52 -6.57
N SER A 79 -9.83 -15.64 -5.26
CA SER A 79 -10.88 -15.27 -4.29
C SER A 79 -11.20 -13.78 -4.32
N LEU A 80 -10.18 -12.91 -4.37
CA LEU A 80 -10.35 -11.46 -4.37
C LEU A 80 -11.13 -10.97 -5.59
N HIS A 81 -10.86 -11.54 -6.76
CA HIS A 81 -11.44 -11.12 -8.03
C HIS A 81 -12.56 -12.01 -8.53
N SER A 82 -13.02 -12.97 -7.70
CA SER A 82 -14.08 -13.93 -8.08
C SER A 82 -13.76 -14.68 -9.37
N ALA A 83 -12.47 -14.96 -9.60
CA ALA A 83 -12.02 -15.69 -10.76
C ALA A 83 -12.28 -17.18 -10.62
N ASN A 84 -12.31 -17.91 -11.75
CA ASN A 84 -12.49 -19.36 -11.78
C ASN A 84 -11.34 -20.09 -11.07
N ASP A 85 -11.60 -21.27 -10.52
CA ASP A 85 -10.60 -22.07 -9.79
C ASP A 85 -9.35 -22.42 -10.63
N GLY A 86 -9.48 -22.50 -11.95
CA GLY A 86 -8.37 -22.74 -12.88
C GLY A 86 -7.64 -21.48 -13.36
N ALA A 87 -8.04 -20.29 -12.94
CA ALA A 87 -7.43 -19.05 -13.38
C ALA A 87 -5.98 -18.96 -12.91
N GLN A 88 -5.07 -18.69 -13.86
CA GLN A 88 -3.65 -18.51 -13.60
C GLN A 88 -3.30 -17.03 -13.47
N TRP A 89 -2.27 -16.74 -12.68
CA TRP A 89 -1.83 -15.38 -12.39
C TRP A 89 -0.35 -15.21 -12.62
N ASP A 90 0.02 -14.02 -13.10
CA ASP A 90 1.38 -13.51 -12.95
C ASP A 90 1.45 -12.75 -11.62
N VAL A 91 2.33 -13.19 -10.73
CA VAL A 91 2.53 -12.58 -9.42
C VAL A 91 3.98 -12.18 -9.26
N LEU A 92 4.22 -10.89 -9.25
CA LEU A 92 5.53 -10.30 -9.04
C LEU A 92 5.61 -9.81 -7.59
N GLN A 93 6.58 -10.30 -6.86
CA GLN A 93 6.81 -9.90 -5.47
C GLN A 93 8.26 -9.48 -5.30
N TYR A 94 8.49 -8.24 -4.87
CA TYR A 94 9.83 -7.71 -4.66
C TYR A 94 10.16 -7.63 -3.18
N GLU A 95 11.11 -8.45 -2.75
CA GLU A 95 11.69 -8.52 -1.40
C GLU A 95 13.23 -8.53 -1.48
N GLY A 96 13.82 -7.59 -2.23
CA GLY A 96 15.28 -7.46 -2.37
C GLY A 96 15.92 -8.18 -3.57
N ASN A 97 15.24 -9.12 -4.21
CA ASN A 97 15.60 -9.73 -5.49
C ASN A 97 14.39 -9.79 -6.39
N ASP A 98 14.60 -9.73 -7.71
CA ASP A 98 13.51 -9.87 -8.70
C ASP A 98 12.89 -11.26 -8.57
N ASN A 99 11.81 -11.37 -7.83
CA ASN A 99 11.15 -12.63 -7.59
C ASN A 99 9.82 -12.67 -8.35
N ILE A 100 9.79 -13.45 -9.41
CA ILE A 100 8.54 -13.93 -9.98
C ILE A 100 8.03 -14.99 -9.01
N ALA A 101 6.96 -14.65 -8.28
CA ALA A 101 6.39 -15.56 -7.30
C ALA A 101 5.52 -16.65 -7.96
N GLU A 102 4.81 -16.27 -9.04
CA GLU A 102 4.02 -17.15 -9.88
C GLU A 102 3.98 -16.56 -11.30
N GLY A 103 3.91 -17.41 -12.32
CA GLY A 103 3.82 -16.98 -13.71
C GLY A 103 5.12 -16.41 -14.29
N ASP A 104 5.02 -15.30 -15.02
CA ASP A 104 6.15 -14.59 -15.60
C ASP A 104 5.93 -13.05 -15.61
N LYS A 105 6.90 -12.30 -16.14
CA LYS A 105 6.85 -10.84 -16.18
C LYS A 105 6.85 -10.25 -17.58
N THR A 106 6.64 -11.04 -18.60
CA THR A 106 6.73 -10.59 -20.00
C THR A 106 5.78 -9.42 -20.29
N VAL A 107 4.52 -9.52 -19.84
CA VAL A 107 3.52 -8.45 -20.03
C VAL A 107 3.85 -7.22 -19.18
N TRP A 108 4.43 -7.40 -18.00
CA TRP A 108 4.91 -6.31 -17.16
C TRP A 108 6.03 -5.52 -17.83
N ASP A 109 7.03 -6.23 -18.36
CA ASP A 109 8.17 -5.61 -19.02
C ASP A 109 7.76 -4.87 -20.32
N ASP A 110 6.83 -5.42 -21.09
CA ASP A 110 6.25 -4.74 -22.27
C ASP A 110 5.49 -3.47 -21.84
N MET A 111 4.68 -3.53 -20.79
CA MET A 111 3.97 -2.36 -20.24
C MET A 111 4.96 -1.25 -19.85
N ILE A 112 6.02 -1.57 -19.11
CA ILE A 112 7.06 -0.60 -18.71
C ILE A 112 7.76 -0.03 -19.94
N SER A 113 8.06 -0.85 -20.94
CA SER A 113 8.67 -0.41 -22.20
C SER A 113 7.78 0.60 -22.94
N ARG A 114 6.47 0.34 -23.03
CA ARG A 114 5.50 1.24 -23.68
C ARG A 114 5.34 2.57 -22.93
N LEU A 115 5.31 2.53 -21.61
CA LEU A 115 5.26 3.74 -20.78
C LEU A 115 6.48 4.65 -21.01
N ASN A 116 7.63 4.08 -21.35
CA ASN A 116 8.87 4.81 -21.61
C ASN A 116 9.11 5.13 -23.09
N ALA A 117 8.31 4.59 -23.98
CA ALA A 117 8.33 4.88 -25.42
C ALA A 117 7.77 6.28 -25.75
N ALA A 118 7.53 6.56 -27.04
CA ALA A 118 6.90 7.80 -27.47
C ALA A 118 5.49 7.95 -26.89
N ILE A 119 5.11 9.16 -26.48
CA ILE A 119 3.78 9.48 -25.98
C ILE A 119 2.83 9.51 -27.18
N THR A 120 2.05 8.45 -27.35
CA THR A 120 1.05 8.30 -28.40
C THR A 120 -0.20 7.67 -27.82
N THR A 121 -1.37 8.05 -28.29
CA THR A 121 -2.65 7.46 -27.86
C THR A 121 -2.60 5.93 -27.90
N GLN A 122 -2.04 5.36 -28.95
CA GLN A 122 -1.91 3.91 -29.09
C GLN A 122 -1.08 3.26 -27.97
N ASN A 123 0.03 3.85 -27.54
CA ASN A 123 0.80 3.32 -26.42
C ASN A 123 0.05 3.41 -25.11
N TRP A 124 -0.71 4.48 -24.87
CA TRP A 124 -1.54 4.62 -23.69
C TRP A 124 -2.68 3.60 -23.65
N GLU A 125 -3.40 3.44 -24.76
CA GLU A 125 -4.45 2.41 -24.88
C GLU A 125 -3.89 1.01 -24.57
N LYS A 126 -2.72 0.66 -25.10
CA LYS A 126 -2.05 -0.61 -24.80
C LYS A 126 -1.66 -0.78 -23.33
N VAL A 127 -1.28 0.30 -22.66
CA VAL A 127 -1.06 0.27 -21.21
C VAL A 127 -2.37 0.01 -20.47
N LEU A 128 -3.47 0.67 -20.84
CA LEU A 128 -4.77 0.49 -20.21
C LEU A 128 -5.36 -0.93 -20.40
N GLU A 129 -4.98 -1.63 -21.47
CA GLU A 129 -5.38 -3.03 -21.67
C GLU A 129 -4.80 -3.97 -20.60
N VAL A 130 -3.62 -3.63 -20.03
CA VAL A 130 -2.87 -4.52 -19.12
C VAL A 130 -2.65 -3.95 -17.72
N ALA A 131 -3.02 -2.70 -17.47
CA ALA A 131 -2.82 -1.99 -16.21
C ALA A 131 -4.12 -1.42 -15.65
N ASP A 132 -4.36 -1.62 -14.36
CA ASP A 132 -5.38 -0.91 -13.60
C ASP A 132 -4.75 0.36 -13.01
N VAL A 133 -4.79 1.44 -13.80
CA VAL A 133 -4.11 2.69 -13.46
C VAL A 133 -4.74 3.41 -12.27
N GLU A 134 -6.04 3.21 -11.98
CA GLU A 134 -6.68 3.74 -10.78
C GLU A 134 -6.17 3.01 -9.52
N ASN A 135 -6.08 1.69 -9.56
CA ASN A 135 -5.45 0.92 -8.49
C ASN A 135 -4.01 1.39 -8.24
N MET A 136 -3.23 1.57 -9.32
CA MET A 136 -1.86 2.05 -9.22
C MET A 136 -1.78 3.43 -8.60
N ALA A 137 -2.64 4.37 -8.99
CA ALA A 137 -2.70 5.71 -8.41
C ALA A 137 -3.00 5.65 -6.90
N ASN A 138 -4.01 4.89 -6.49
CA ASN A 138 -4.37 4.70 -5.08
C ASN A 138 -3.24 4.04 -4.28
N TYR A 139 -2.57 3.05 -4.86
CA TYR A 139 -1.43 2.39 -4.24
C TYR A 139 -0.27 3.34 -3.98
N TYR A 140 0.11 4.15 -4.99
CA TYR A 140 1.14 5.18 -4.81
C TYR A 140 0.73 6.21 -3.77
N LEU A 141 -0.50 6.71 -3.85
CA LEU A 141 -1.01 7.70 -2.91
C LEU A 141 -0.90 7.24 -1.45
N LEU A 142 -1.32 6.01 -1.16
CA LEU A 142 -1.26 5.44 0.19
C LEU A 142 0.19 5.32 0.70
N ASN A 143 1.10 4.78 -0.12
CA ASN A 143 2.49 4.61 0.28
C ASN A 143 3.24 5.95 0.40
N ILE A 144 2.92 6.93 -0.44
CA ILE A 144 3.43 8.29 -0.35
C ILE A 144 2.91 8.97 0.93
N TYR A 145 1.61 8.84 1.21
CA TYR A 145 1.00 9.37 2.43
C TYR A 145 1.68 8.81 3.68
N GLY A 146 1.86 7.51 3.73
CA GLY A 146 2.48 6.83 4.86
C GLY A 146 4.00 6.95 4.94
N ALA A 147 4.66 7.50 3.93
CA ALA A 147 6.11 7.48 3.77
C ALA A 147 6.69 6.09 4.08
N THR A 148 6.12 5.06 3.45
CA THR A 148 6.45 3.66 3.70
C THR A 148 7.95 3.42 3.53
N TRP A 149 8.57 2.87 4.58
CA TRP A 149 9.99 2.57 4.60
C TRP A 149 10.29 1.36 3.71
N ASP A 150 11.50 1.28 3.15
CA ASP A 150 11.89 0.25 2.19
C ASP A 150 11.04 0.22 0.90
N TRP A 151 10.36 1.29 0.59
CA TRP A 151 9.56 1.45 -0.61
C TRP A 151 10.00 2.74 -1.35
N PRO A 152 9.99 2.84 -2.68
CA PRO A 152 9.44 1.90 -3.69
C PRO A 152 10.44 0.86 -4.23
N HIS A 153 11.66 0.82 -3.74
CA HIS A 153 12.71 -0.09 -4.23
C HIS A 153 12.54 -1.54 -3.73
N ASN A 154 11.69 -1.76 -2.75
CA ASN A 154 11.38 -3.03 -2.12
C ASN A 154 9.91 -3.05 -1.65
N ASN A 155 9.47 -4.14 -1.05
CA ASN A 155 8.18 -4.24 -0.35
C ASN A 155 6.95 -3.92 -1.22
N TRP A 156 6.83 -4.57 -2.38
CA TRP A 156 5.65 -4.46 -3.23
C TRP A 156 5.26 -5.79 -3.89
N VAL A 157 4.00 -5.89 -4.22
CA VAL A 157 3.45 -7.01 -5.01
C VAL A 157 2.61 -6.44 -6.14
N ALA A 158 2.81 -6.99 -7.35
CA ALA A 158 1.94 -6.77 -8.50
C ALA A 158 1.36 -8.11 -8.95
N ALA A 159 0.09 -8.12 -9.34
CA ALA A 159 -0.52 -9.33 -9.86
C ALA A 159 -1.51 -9.04 -11.00
N LYS A 160 -1.58 -9.98 -11.95
CA LYS A 160 -2.45 -9.94 -13.12
C LYS A 160 -2.96 -11.35 -13.42
N GLU A 161 -4.25 -11.49 -13.65
CA GLU A 161 -4.79 -12.73 -14.23
C GLU A 161 -4.28 -12.93 -15.66
N ARG A 162 -3.93 -14.16 -16.01
CA ARG A 162 -3.51 -14.55 -17.38
C ARG A 162 -4.72 -14.73 -18.29
N SER A 163 -5.46 -13.65 -18.45
CA SER A 163 -6.58 -13.54 -19.37
C SER A 163 -6.49 -12.26 -20.19
N SER A 164 -7.30 -12.13 -21.23
CA SER A 164 -7.40 -10.91 -22.04
C SER A 164 -7.91 -9.72 -21.25
N GLU A 165 -8.74 -9.96 -20.23
CA GLU A 165 -9.33 -8.93 -19.37
C GLU A 165 -8.48 -8.63 -18.12
N GLY A 166 -7.47 -9.46 -17.87
CA GLY A 166 -6.59 -9.31 -16.71
C GLY A 166 -5.74 -8.04 -16.79
N ARG A 167 -5.66 -7.31 -15.68
CA ARG A 167 -4.84 -6.09 -15.55
C ARG A 167 -3.96 -6.18 -14.33
N TYR A 168 -2.72 -5.70 -14.45
CA TYR A 168 -1.83 -5.57 -13.31
C TYR A 168 -2.41 -4.60 -12.29
N ARG A 169 -2.44 -5.06 -11.03
CA ARG A 169 -2.76 -4.29 -9.83
C ARG A 169 -1.62 -4.37 -8.85
N LEU A 170 -1.43 -3.30 -8.10
CA LEU A 170 -0.46 -3.23 -7.02
C LEU A 170 -1.13 -3.48 -5.66
N TYR A 171 -0.44 -4.21 -4.80
CA TYR A 171 -0.95 -4.60 -3.48
C TYR A 171 0.04 -4.21 -2.39
N VAL A 172 -0.49 -3.69 -1.28
CA VAL A 172 0.33 -3.37 -0.10
C VAL A 172 0.98 -4.63 0.45
N TRP A 173 2.29 -4.54 0.63
CA TRP A 173 3.12 -5.59 1.18
C TRP A 173 4.17 -4.99 2.10
N ASP A 174 4.27 -5.53 3.33
CA ASP A 174 5.30 -5.18 4.33
C ASP A 174 5.40 -3.68 4.66
N ALA A 175 4.23 -3.06 4.93
CA ALA A 175 4.14 -1.64 5.28
C ALA A 175 4.42 -1.36 6.77
N GLU A 176 5.04 -2.30 7.51
CA GLU A 176 5.29 -2.17 8.95
C GLU A 176 6.18 -0.97 9.31
N GLY A 177 6.98 -0.48 8.36
CA GLY A 177 7.81 0.70 8.52
C GLY A 177 7.15 2.04 8.16
N ALA A 178 5.87 2.04 7.80
CA ALA A 178 5.15 3.26 7.47
C ALA A 178 4.89 4.17 8.69
N MET A 179 4.46 5.41 8.44
CA MET A 179 4.16 6.41 9.49
C MET A 179 5.30 6.63 10.48
N ASN A 180 6.54 6.59 9.97
CA ASN A 180 7.76 6.71 10.78
C ASN A 180 7.94 5.62 11.84
N ASN A 181 7.30 4.48 11.69
CA ASN A 181 7.45 3.39 12.65
C ASN A 181 8.90 2.88 12.71
N ALA A 182 9.59 2.85 11.58
CA ALA A 182 11.03 2.53 11.52
C ALA A 182 11.95 3.65 12.02
N GLY A 183 11.41 4.85 12.33
CA GLY A 183 12.18 5.97 12.88
C GLY A 183 12.97 6.80 11.86
N ASN A 184 12.84 6.51 10.57
CA ASN A 184 13.73 7.05 9.52
C ASN A 184 13.04 8.00 8.54
N ARG A 185 11.71 8.13 8.61
CA ARG A 185 10.93 8.98 7.71
C ARG A 185 9.94 9.82 8.51
N PRO A 186 10.34 11.02 8.91
CA PRO A 186 9.48 11.92 9.66
C PRO A 186 8.26 12.35 8.83
N VAL A 187 7.27 12.92 9.49
CA VAL A 187 6.05 13.44 8.85
C VAL A 187 6.33 14.44 7.72
N SER A 188 7.44 15.18 7.82
CA SER A 188 7.91 16.13 6.81
C SER A 188 8.59 15.50 5.60
N GLN A 189 8.67 14.16 5.53
CA GLN A 189 9.37 13.49 4.43
C GLN A 189 8.67 13.69 3.10
N GLU A 190 9.36 14.29 2.13
CA GLU A 190 8.92 14.43 0.74
C GLU A 190 9.23 13.16 -0.04
N MET A 191 8.25 12.25 -0.15
CA MET A 191 8.45 10.94 -0.75
C MET A 191 8.69 11.01 -2.27
N ILE A 192 7.92 11.82 -2.97
CA ILE A 192 8.01 11.91 -4.43
C ILE A 192 9.39 12.41 -4.83
N ARG A 193 9.80 13.57 -4.31
CA ARG A 193 11.09 14.17 -4.65
C ARG A 193 12.27 13.30 -4.23
N ASN A 194 12.23 12.75 -3.02
CA ASN A 194 13.41 12.11 -2.44
C ASN A 194 13.56 10.65 -2.85
N TYR A 195 12.46 9.90 -3.02
CA TYR A 195 12.52 8.45 -3.19
C TYR A 195 11.95 7.96 -4.52
N ILE A 196 11.01 8.65 -5.13
CA ILE A 196 10.38 8.23 -6.39
C ILE A 196 11.06 8.89 -7.58
N VAL A 197 11.23 10.21 -7.57
CA VAL A 197 11.81 10.98 -8.68
C VAL A 197 13.30 11.25 -8.44
N GLY A 198 13.68 11.49 -7.20
CA GLY A 198 15.01 11.96 -6.84
C GLY A 198 16.12 10.91 -6.98
N THR A 199 17.35 11.41 -6.90
CA THR A 199 18.60 10.64 -6.92
C THR A 199 19.06 10.26 -5.51
N SER A 200 18.25 10.53 -4.47
CA SER A 200 18.68 10.21 -3.13
C SER A 200 18.89 8.71 -3.00
N THR A 201 20.08 8.36 -2.57
CA THR A 201 20.44 7.02 -2.19
C THR A 201 19.45 6.55 -1.11
N GLY A 202 18.79 5.42 -1.34
CA GLY A 202 18.03 4.74 -0.28
C GLY A 202 18.91 4.60 0.96
N GLN A 203 18.31 4.50 2.13
CA GLN A 203 19.03 4.28 3.36
C GLN A 203 19.93 3.07 3.21
N ASN A 204 21.08 2.94 3.37
CA ASN A 204 22.10 1.93 3.15
C ASN A 204 22.97 2.13 1.89
N GLY A 205 23.03 3.35 1.29
CA GLY A 205 23.92 3.59 0.16
C GLY A 205 23.55 2.85 -1.13
N GLN A 206 22.37 2.26 -1.19
CA GLN A 206 21.86 1.68 -2.42
C GLN A 206 21.44 2.82 -3.35
N THR A 207 22.34 3.17 -4.25
CA THR A 207 22.03 4.06 -5.38
C THR A 207 20.86 3.45 -6.12
N GLY A 208 19.77 4.21 -6.21
CA GLY A 208 18.48 3.76 -6.70
C GLY A 208 18.42 3.40 -8.17
N THR A 209 19.20 2.43 -8.59
CA THR A 209 19.13 1.83 -9.92
C THR A 209 18.16 0.66 -9.99
N ARG A 210 17.60 0.24 -8.85
CA ARG A 210 16.62 -0.83 -8.79
C ARG A 210 15.27 -0.26 -8.39
N GLY A 211 14.38 -0.12 -9.34
CA GLY A 211 13.10 0.42 -8.98
C GLY A 211 12.05 0.30 -10.05
N GLU A 212 11.63 -0.94 -10.34
CA GLU A 212 10.52 -1.15 -11.27
C GLU A 212 9.32 -0.25 -10.94
N LEU A 213 9.01 -0.02 -9.65
CA LEU A 213 7.97 0.94 -9.28
C LEU A 213 8.35 2.40 -9.52
N ARG A 214 9.64 2.76 -9.44
CA ARG A 214 10.08 4.11 -9.83
C ARG A 214 9.95 4.32 -11.33
N ASP A 215 10.30 3.32 -12.11
CA ASP A 215 10.20 3.36 -13.57
C ASP A 215 8.74 3.34 -14.00
N LEU A 216 7.90 2.56 -13.35
CA LEU A 216 6.44 2.58 -13.51
C LEU A 216 5.88 3.99 -13.20
N TRP A 217 6.22 4.59 -12.06
CA TRP A 217 5.79 5.94 -11.72
C TRP A 217 6.23 6.97 -12.75
N ARG A 218 7.52 6.96 -13.12
CA ARG A 218 8.06 7.88 -14.12
C ARG A 218 7.35 7.73 -15.45
N GLY A 219 7.15 6.47 -15.88
CA GLY A 219 6.42 6.16 -17.09
C GLY A 219 4.99 6.68 -17.05
N LEU A 220 4.22 6.34 -16.02
CA LEU A 220 2.83 6.79 -15.84
C LEU A 220 2.73 8.31 -15.77
N ASN A 221 3.60 8.97 -15.02
CA ASN A 221 3.55 10.42 -14.79
C ASN A 221 3.90 11.25 -16.03
N ARG A 222 4.40 10.65 -17.13
CA ARG A 222 4.55 11.31 -18.44
C ARG A 222 3.20 11.60 -19.11
N TRP A 223 2.17 10.85 -18.74
CA TRP A 223 0.83 10.91 -19.33
C TRP A 223 -0.07 11.86 -18.57
N GLU A 224 -0.69 12.80 -19.28
CA GLU A 224 -1.58 13.79 -18.69
C GLU A 224 -2.77 13.11 -18.01
N GLU A 225 -3.34 12.11 -18.65
CA GLU A 225 -4.47 11.32 -18.15
C GLU A 225 -4.16 10.69 -16.79
N PHE A 226 -2.95 10.15 -16.61
CA PHE A 226 -2.57 9.62 -15.31
C PHE A 226 -2.39 10.71 -14.25
N ARG A 227 -1.80 11.85 -14.63
CA ARG A 227 -1.62 12.97 -13.69
C ARG A 227 -2.97 13.50 -13.21
N LEU A 228 -3.94 13.67 -14.13
CA LEU A 228 -5.31 14.07 -13.78
C LEU A 228 -5.98 13.04 -12.86
N LEU A 229 -5.91 11.76 -13.24
CA LEU A 229 -6.42 10.68 -12.40
C LEU A 229 -5.79 10.68 -11.00
N PHE A 230 -4.48 10.85 -10.90
CA PHE A 230 -3.79 10.91 -9.61
C PHE A 230 -4.25 12.10 -8.76
N ALA A 231 -4.48 13.28 -9.39
CA ALA A 231 -5.04 14.44 -8.71
C ALA A 231 -6.46 14.18 -8.20
N ASP A 232 -7.30 13.50 -8.99
CA ASP A 232 -8.65 13.11 -8.58
C ASP A 232 -8.60 12.14 -7.39
N GLN A 233 -7.69 11.19 -7.37
CA GLN A 233 -7.51 10.29 -6.22
C GLN A 233 -7.02 11.04 -4.97
N ILE A 234 -6.16 12.04 -5.12
CA ILE A 234 -5.76 12.93 -4.02
C ILE A 234 -7.01 13.65 -3.48
N GLN A 235 -7.82 14.26 -4.35
CA GLN A 235 -9.03 14.96 -3.96
C GLN A 235 -10.03 14.03 -3.26
N LYS A 236 -10.23 12.83 -3.80
CA LYS A 236 -11.14 11.82 -3.27
C LYS A 236 -10.73 11.32 -1.88
N HIS A 237 -9.44 11.07 -1.67
CA HIS A 237 -8.99 10.39 -0.46
C HIS A 237 -8.44 11.31 0.63
N LEU A 238 -7.88 12.46 0.28
CA LEU A 238 -7.28 13.39 1.27
C LEU A 238 -8.19 14.56 1.65
N PHE A 239 -9.35 14.70 0.98
CA PHE A 239 -10.31 15.78 1.23
C PHE A 239 -11.72 15.26 1.42
N ASN A 240 -12.61 16.14 1.87
CA ASN A 240 -14.07 15.95 1.91
C ASN A 240 -14.53 14.68 2.64
N GLY A 241 -13.81 14.29 3.69
CA GLY A 241 -14.11 13.07 4.45
C GLY A 241 -13.61 11.78 3.78
N GLY A 242 -12.67 11.88 2.86
CA GLY A 242 -12.02 10.74 2.22
C GLY A 242 -11.25 9.85 3.21
N ILE A 243 -10.80 8.71 2.74
CA ILE A 243 -10.20 7.64 3.57
C ILE A 243 -8.97 8.13 4.36
N LEU A 244 -8.15 8.98 3.73
CA LEU A 244 -6.93 9.54 4.32
C LEU A 244 -7.13 10.99 4.81
N ASP A 245 -8.37 11.49 4.82
CA ASP A 245 -8.66 12.81 5.34
C ASP A 245 -8.54 12.84 6.87
N ASP A 246 -7.54 13.55 7.35
CA ASP A 246 -7.19 13.66 8.76
C ASP A 246 -7.62 15.00 9.41
N ARG A 247 -8.44 15.80 8.72
CA ARG A 247 -8.87 17.13 9.21
C ARG A 247 -9.75 17.06 10.45
N ASP A 248 -10.56 16.03 10.58
CA ASP A 248 -11.31 15.73 11.80
C ASP A 248 -10.62 14.62 12.59
N GLN A 249 -9.82 15.01 13.60
CA GLN A 249 -9.05 14.07 14.42
C GLN A 249 -9.89 13.07 15.17
N SER A 250 -11.11 13.44 15.54
CA SER A 250 -11.97 12.61 16.39
C SER A 250 -12.80 11.62 15.58
N ASN A 251 -13.04 11.93 14.29
CA ASN A 251 -14.05 11.23 13.50
C ASN A 251 -13.58 10.84 12.08
N SER A 252 -12.34 11.13 11.71
CA SER A 252 -11.82 10.75 10.40
C SER A 252 -11.79 9.24 10.20
N HIS A 253 -11.90 8.79 8.93
CA HIS A 253 -11.90 7.37 8.61
C HIS A 253 -10.62 6.66 9.07
N ILE A 254 -9.47 7.24 8.77
CA ILE A 254 -8.17 6.70 9.19
C ILE A 254 -8.06 6.59 10.72
N ARG A 255 -8.62 7.56 11.47
CA ARG A 255 -8.63 7.51 12.92
C ARG A 255 -9.50 6.34 13.44
N LYS A 256 -10.69 6.17 12.89
CA LYS A 256 -11.57 5.04 13.25
C LYS A 256 -10.92 3.69 12.97
N ARG A 257 -10.23 3.56 11.83
CA ARG A 257 -9.49 2.32 11.50
C ARG A 257 -8.37 2.05 12.50
N PHE A 258 -7.62 3.09 12.84
CA PHE A 258 -6.54 2.98 13.83
C PHE A 258 -7.10 2.62 15.23
N ASP A 259 -8.13 3.31 15.70
CA ASP A 259 -8.72 3.05 17.02
C ASP A 259 -9.35 1.66 17.09
N GLY A 260 -9.97 1.17 16.01
CA GLY A 260 -10.49 -0.19 15.91
C GLY A 260 -9.38 -1.25 16.06
N LEU A 261 -8.29 -1.12 15.30
CA LEU A 261 -7.12 -2.01 15.39
C LEU A 261 -6.44 -1.94 16.75
N LYS A 262 -6.33 -0.74 17.32
CA LYS A 262 -5.81 -0.54 18.68
C LYS A 262 -6.65 -1.31 19.69
N GLY A 263 -7.99 -1.23 19.59
CA GLY A 263 -8.91 -1.98 20.47
C GLY A 263 -8.78 -3.49 20.31
N GLU A 264 -8.67 -4.00 19.09
CA GLU A 264 -8.39 -5.41 18.81
C GLU A 264 -7.09 -5.85 19.51
N PHE A 265 -6.02 -5.07 19.37
CA PHE A 265 -4.72 -5.38 19.95
C PHE A 265 -4.71 -5.26 21.48
N GLU A 266 -5.30 -4.21 22.05
CA GLU A 266 -5.38 -4.02 23.50
C GLU A 266 -6.16 -5.14 24.19
N SER A 267 -7.15 -5.73 23.53
CA SER A 267 -7.87 -6.87 24.05
C SER A 267 -6.97 -8.10 24.24
N LEU A 268 -5.96 -8.24 23.39
CA LEU A 268 -4.95 -9.31 23.49
C LEU A 268 -3.84 -8.97 24.49
N LEU A 269 -3.48 -7.70 24.64
CA LEU A 269 -2.46 -7.25 25.58
C LEU A 269 -2.80 -7.57 27.03
N ARG A 270 -4.07 -7.63 27.38
CA ARG A 270 -4.53 -8.05 28.71
C ARG A 270 -4.09 -9.46 29.10
N LEU A 271 -3.70 -10.27 28.08
CA LEU A 271 -3.18 -11.62 28.27
C LEU A 271 -1.67 -11.64 28.54
N ILE A 272 -0.98 -10.51 28.34
CA ILE A 272 0.48 -10.39 28.49
C ILE A 272 0.75 -9.14 29.31
N GLU A 273 1.13 -9.32 30.55
CA GLU A 273 1.36 -8.24 31.51
C GLU A 273 2.36 -7.18 30.99
N ASN A 274 2.00 -5.90 31.11
CA ASN A 274 2.87 -4.72 31.02
C ASN A 274 3.36 -4.22 29.66
N GLN A 275 2.68 -4.44 28.54
CA GLN A 275 3.03 -3.73 27.30
C GLN A 275 1.97 -2.69 26.93
N ALA A 276 2.34 -1.42 26.97
CA ALA A 276 1.51 -0.32 26.48
C ALA A 276 1.69 -0.13 24.98
N VAL A 277 0.59 0.09 24.26
CA VAL A 277 0.65 0.49 22.84
C VAL A 277 1.05 1.95 22.76
N ASP A 278 2.26 2.26 22.23
CA ASP A 278 2.64 3.63 21.95
C ASP A 278 1.90 4.14 20.70
N THR A 279 0.84 4.85 20.92
CA THR A 279 0.03 5.45 19.87
C THR A 279 0.58 6.78 19.35
N GLY A 280 1.59 7.33 20.02
CA GLY A 280 2.06 8.69 19.79
C GLY A 280 2.57 8.95 18.37
N LYS A 281 3.22 7.96 17.74
CA LYS A 281 3.73 8.08 16.37
C LYS A 281 2.60 8.20 15.36
N VAL A 282 1.62 7.29 15.42
CA VAL A 282 0.48 7.28 14.49
C VAL A 282 -0.40 8.50 14.68
N LEU A 283 -0.71 8.85 15.93
CA LEU A 283 -1.52 10.04 16.22
C LEU A 283 -0.86 11.34 15.72
N ARG A 284 0.46 11.44 15.80
CA ARG A 284 1.19 12.57 15.22
C ARG A 284 1.09 12.59 13.70
N TRP A 285 1.14 11.42 13.06
CA TRP A 285 1.04 11.31 11.60
C TRP A 285 -0.31 11.76 11.06
N ILE A 286 -1.38 11.35 11.74
CA ILE A 286 -2.76 11.71 11.38
C ILE A 286 -3.26 13.00 12.07
N ASN A 287 -2.35 13.82 12.60
CA ASN A 287 -2.67 15.09 13.19
C ASN A 287 -2.79 16.17 12.11
N PRO A 288 -3.95 16.82 11.93
CA PRO A 288 -4.16 17.82 10.90
C PRO A 288 -3.32 19.09 11.06
N SER A 289 -2.93 19.46 12.29
CA SER A 289 -2.10 20.65 12.53
C SER A 289 -0.64 20.49 12.06
N ILE A 290 -0.17 19.24 12.00
CA ILE A 290 1.17 18.87 11.52
C ILE A 290 1.05 18.12 10.19
N GLY A 291 -0.14 17.92 9.70
CA GLY A 291 -0.64 16.95 8.73
C GLY A 291 0.27 16.65 7.55
N ARG A 292 0.40 15.41 7.25
CA ARG A 292 1.20 14.87 6.15
C ARG A 292 0.87 15.54 4.79
N ARG A 293 -0.36 15.96 4.60
CA ARG A 293 -0.82 16.68 3.38
C ARG A 293 0.07 17.85 3.00
N ARG A 294 0.50 18.66 3.96
CA ARG A 294 1.39 19.80 3.73
C ARG A 294 2.64 19.42 2.95
N TYR A 295 3.18 18.25 3.22
CA TYR A 295 4.42 17.76 2.61
C TYR A 295 4.17 16.97 1.33
N LEU A 296 2.99 16.35 1.20
CA LEU A 296 2.59 15.66 -0.04
C LEU A 296 2.33 16.64 -1.17
N PHE A 297 1.67 17.76 -0.87
CA PHE A 297 1.26 18.71 -1.90
C PHE A 297 2.38 19.62 -2.42
N GLY A 298 3.48 19.79 -1.70
CA GLY A 298 4.58 20.61 -2.18
C GLY A 298 5.08 20.16 -3.56
N PRO A 299 5.57 18.94 -3.71
CA PRO A 299 6.05 18.40 -4.98
C PRO A 299 4.96 18.24 -6.05
N VAL A 300 3.81 17.65 -5.68
CA VAL A 300 2.69 17.42 -6.62
C VAL A 300 2.15 18.74 -7.14
N ARG A 301 1.98 19.74 -6.26
CA ARG A 301 1.49 21.07 -6.65
C ARG A 301 2.42 21.77 -7.64
N GLN A 302 3.74 21.56 -7.54
CA GLN A 302 4.70 22.12 -8.47
C GLN A 302 4.55 21.46 -9.85
N ASP A 303 4.52 20.13 -9.91
CA ASP A 303 4.33 19.38 -11.15
C ASP A 303 3.03 19.76 -11.86
N PHE A 304 1.95 19.95 -11.12
CA PHE A 304 0.66 20.34 -11.67
C PHE A 304 0.64 21.80 -12.14
N ARG A 305 1.31 22.71 -11.44
CA ARG A 305 1.45 24.10 -11.88
C ARG A 305 2.28 24.22 -13.15
N ASP A 306 3.40 23.53 -13.21
CA ASP A 306 4.32 23.60 -14.35
C ASP A 306 3.68 23.03 -15.63
N ASN A 307 2.62 22.23 -15.47
CA ASN A 307 1.86 21.64 -16.59
C ASN A 307 0.42 22.20 -16.73
N ASN A 308 0.06 23.28 -16.02
CA ASN A 308 -1.27 23.89 -16.04
C ASN A 308 -2.44 22.93 -15.70
N LEU A 309 -2.17 21.88 -14.92
CA LEU A 309 -3.13 20.81 -14.61
C LEU A 309 -3.84 20.98 -13.26
N TRP A 310 -3.54 22.05 -12.52
CA TRP A 310 -4.15 22.30 -11.22
C TRP A 310 -5.12 23.48 -11.32
N PRO A 311 -6.43 23.25 -11.16
CA PRO A 311 -7.33 24.37 -10.92
C PRO A 311 -6.96 25.05 -9.60
N GLU A 312 -7.05 26.34 -9.52
CA GLU A 312 -6.81 27.09 -8.29
C GLU A 312 -7.74 26.56 -7.19
N ILE A 313 -7.16 25.97 -6.15
CA ILE A 313 -7.85 25.57 -4.92
C ILE A 313 -7.53 26.59 -3.85
#